data_f36c04f10a6ea7e900799c7a79427247
#
_entry.id   f36c04f10a6ea7e900799c7a79427247
#
_cell.length_a   1.000
_cell.length_b   1.000
_cell.length_c   1.000
_cell.angle_alpha   90.00
_cell.angle_beta   90.00
_cell.angle_gamma   90.00
#
_symmetry.space_group_name_H-M   'P 1'
#
loop_
_entity.id
_entity.type
_entity.pdbx_description
1 polymer ?
#
loop_
_entity_poly.entity_id
_entity_poly.type
_entity_poly.pdbx_seq_one_letter_code
_entity_poly.pdbx_strand_id
1 'polypeptide(L)'
;MPTKPTQPTTPPAIDLAATAEPNPSAGLRPLGAAMVVILLGELLLGMANTFWLQLPDSGSGWTAGSSSGLLGIHMILGVALVVLAVWIAVVAVRSRDRNWLHASLVGVLGILLAFGSGLAFMSQTSNNVASFCMALGCALAIAGYALGLFRIPDTSHK
;
A
#
# COMPACT_ATOMS: atom_id res chain seq x y z
N MET A 1 12.67 72.01 27.76
CA MET A 1 13.09 70.60 27.88
C MET A 1 12.52 69.82 26.67
N PRO A 2 13.31 69.25 25.79
CA PRO A 2 12.79 68.52 24.65
C PRO A 2 12.32 67.11 25.11
N THR A 3 11.09 66.76 24.78
CA THR A 3 10.50 65.42 25.02
C THR A 3 11.12 64.38 24.07
N LYS A 4 11.73 63.35 24.64
CA LYS A 4 12.32 62.24 23.91
C LYS A 4 11.21 61.45 23.17
N PRO A 5 11.31 61.18 21.84
CA PRO A 5 10.31 60.43 21.12
C PRO A 5 10.30 58.99 21.63
N THR A 6 9.12 58.49 21.99
CA THR A 6 8.89 57.09 22.36
C THR A 6 9.05 56.20 21.12
N GLN A 7 10.04 55.31 21.14
CA GLN A 7 10.21 54.30 20.09
C GLN A 7 9.00 53.37 20.09
N PRO A 8 8.43 53.07 18.92
CA PRO A 8 7.38 52.03 18.82
C PRO A 8 7.97 50.67 19.18
N THR A 9 7.40 50.02 20.19
CA THR A 9 7.75 48.66 20.56
C THR A 9 7.25 47.71 19.46
N THR A 10 8.18 47.15 18.71
CA THR A 10 7.88 46.08 17.75
C THR A 10 7.29 44.90 18.54
N PRO A 11 6.08 44.42 18.21
CA PRO A 11 5.54 43.22 18.88
C PRO A 11 6.48 42.04 18.67
N PRO A 12 6.60 41.15 19.66
CA PRO A 12 7.45 39.95 19.54
C PRO A 12 7.04 39.16 18.29
N ALA A 13 8.01 38.84 17.45
CA ALA A 13 7.80 37.99 16.30
C ALA A 13 7.27 36.61 16.82
N ILE A 14 6.01 36.34 16.55
CA ILE A 14 5.43 35.03 16.85
C ILE A 14 6.18 34.04 15.96
N ASP A 15 6.91 33.10 16.58
CA ASP A 15 7.63 32.07 15.89
C ASP A 15 6.61 31.07 15.28
N LEU A 16 6.14 31.39 14.07
CA LEU A 16 5.19 30.56 13.32
C LEU A 16 5.76 29.18 12.95
N ALA A 17 7.07 29.00 13.11
CA ALA A 17 7.72 27.70 12.89
C ALA A 17 7.40 26.68 14.00
N ALA A 18 7.07 27.15 15.21
CA ALA A 18 6.79 26.27 16.35
C ALA A 18 5.40 25.62 16.34
N THR A 19 4.51 26.04 15.43
CA THR A 19 3.11 25.55 15.38
C THR A 19 2.77 24.80 14.09
N ALA A 20 3.76 24.40 13.27
CA ALA A 20 3.50 23.58 12.10
C ALA A 20 3.03 22.18 12.55
N GLU A 21 1.73 21.96 12.57
CA GLU A 21 1.18 20.63 12.80
C GLU A 21 1.77 19.62 11.79
N PRO A 22 2.16 18.41 12.24
CA PRO A 22 2.70 17.38 11.34
C PRO A 22 1.67 17.10 10.25
N ASN A 23 2.05 17.27 8.98
CA ASN A 23 1.18 16.97 7.86
C ASN A 23 0.87 15.45 7.86
N PRO A 24 -0.37 15.04 8.15
CA PRO A 24 -0.71 13.62 8.30
C PRO A 24 -0.52 12.82 7.01
N SER A 25 -0.47 13.48 5.85
CA SER A 25 -0.22 12.82 4.56
C SER A 25 1.28 12.59 4.29
N ALA A 26 2.19 13.24 5.03
CA ALA A 26 3.64 13.05 4.84
C ALA A 26 4.08 11.60 5.06
N GLY A 27 3.40 10.87 5.96
CA GLY A 27 3.66 9.46 6.23
C GLY A 27 3.15 8.48 5.16
N LEU A 28 2.20 8.90 4.30
CA LEU A 28 1.58 8.00 3.32
C LEU A 28 2.51 7.67 2.13
N ARG A 29 3.37 8.61 1.74
CA ARG A 29 4.31 8.39 0.63
C ARG A 29 5.30 7.26 0.89
N PRO A 30 6.06 7.24 1.99
CA PRO A 30 6.98 6.14 2.28
C PRO A 30 6.23 4.81 2.47
N LEU A 31 5.04 4.81 3.07
CA LEU A 31 4.20 3.62 3.20
C LEU A 31 3.73 3.09 1.84
N GLY A 32 3.29 3.98 0.95
CA GLY A 32 2.91 3.60 -0.42
C GLY A 32 4.08 3.07 -1.24
N ALA A 33 5.27 3.67 -1.11
CA ALA A 33 6.48 3.19 -1.77
C ALA A 33 6.88 1.80 -1.25
N ALA A 34 6.88 1.61 0.06
CA ALA A 34 7.13 0.30 0.67
C ALA A 34 6.13 -0.75 0.18
N MET A 35 4.83 -0.39 0.10
CA MET A 35 3.78 -1.27 -0.42
C MET A 35 4.05 -1.70 -1.86
N VAL A 36 4.44 -0.78 -2.75
CA VAL A 36 4.79 -1.12 -4.15
C VAL A 36 5.97 -2.08 -4.19
N VAL A 37 7.01 -1.85 -3.40
CA VAL A 37 8.19 -2.73 -3.36
C VAL A 37 7.83 -4.13 -2.87
N ILE A 38 7.03 -4.24 -1.81
CA ILE A 38 6.59 -5.52 -1.25
C ILE A 38 5.68 -6.25 -2.26
N LEU A 39 4.75 -5.54 -2.93
CA LEU A 39 3.89 -6.13 -3.96
C LEU A 39 4.68 -6.65 -5.16
N LEU A 40 5.73 -5.94 -5.59
CA LEU A 40 6.64 -6.42 -6.65
C LEU A 40 7.39 -7.68 -6.19
N GLY A 41 7.89 -7.69 -4.97
CA GLY A 41 8.51 -8.88 -4.37
C GLY A 41 7.56 -10.07 -4.31
N GLU A 42 6.32 -9.84 -3.91
CA GLU A 42 5.27 -10.86 -3.84
C GLU A 42 4.88 -11.39 -5.22
N LEU A 43 4.80 -10.52 -6.23
CA LEU A 43 4.57 -10.91 -7.62
C LEU A 43 5.70 -11.83 -8.13
N LEU A 44 6.96 -11.46 -7.87
CA LEU A 44 8.12 -12.27 -8.24
C LEU A 44 8.13 -13.62 -7.51
N LEU A 45 7.79 -13.62 -6.23
CA LEU A 45 7.69 -14.84 -5.43
C LEU A 45 6.56 -15.75 -5.93
N GLY A 46 5.41 -15.19 -6.32
CA GLY A 46 4.31 -15.93 -6.95
C GLY A 46 4.73 -16.55 -8.28
N MET A 47 5.46 -15.79 -9.12
CA MET A 47 6.03 -16.31 -10.37
C MET A 47 7.05 -17.44 -10.10
N ALA A 48 7.93 -17.27 -9.12
CA ALA A 48 8.88 -18.29 -8.72
C ALA A 48 8.16 -19.58 -8.29
N ASN A 49 7.11 -19.45 -7.48
CA ASN A 49 6.30 -20.61 -7.10
C ASN A 49 5.72 -21.35 -8.32
N THR A 50 5.26 -20.64 -9.34
CA THR A 50 4.71 -21.23 -10.55
C THR A 50 5.75 -22.06 -11.33
N PHE A 51 7.02 -21.61 -11.33
CA PHE A 51 8.10 -22.30 -12.05
C PHE A 51 8.68 -23.49 -11.29
N TRP A 52 8.79 -23.40 -9.97
CA TRP A 52 9.48 -24.41 -9.16
C TRP A 52 8.55 -25.37 -8.42
N LEU A 53 7.29 -24.96 -8.19
CA LEU A 53 6.34 -25.80 -7.50
C LEU A 53 5.54 -26.62 -8.52
N GLN A 54 5.87 -27.89 -8.66
CA GLN A 54 5.03 -28.84 -9.37
C GLN A 54 3.89 -29.25 -8.44
N LEU A 55 2.73 -28.64 -8.62
CA LEU A 55 1.53 -29.07 -7.91
C LEU A 55 1.10 -30.45 -8.43
N PRO A 56 0.80 -31.41 -7.57
CA PRO A 56 0.30 -32.70 -8.00
C PRO A 56 -1.04 -32.52 -8.71
N ASP A 57 -1.25 -33.29 -9.80
CA ASP A 57 -2.47 -33.26 -10.62
C ASP A 57 -3.74 -33.63 -9.83
N SER A 58 -3.58 -34.24 -8.66
CA SER A 58 -4.67 -34.64 -7.77
C SER A 58 -4.33 -34.28 -6.32
N GLY A 59 -5.20 -33.50 -5.67
CA GLY A 59 -5.04 -33.07 -4.29
C GLY A 59 -5.34 -31.58 -4.11
N SER A 60 -5.47 -31.12 -2.87
CA SER A 60 -5.61 -29.70 -2.60
C SER A 60 -4.24 -29.00 -2.54
N GLY A 61 -4.15 -27.77 -3.02
CA GLY A 61 -2.93 -26.96 -2.91
C GLY A 61 -2.46 -26.77 -1.47
N TRP A 62 -3.35 -26.96 -0.48
CA TRP A 62 -3.04 -26.88 0.95
C TRP A 62 -2.02 -27.94 1.40
N THR A 63 -2.14 -29.18 0.88
CA THR A 63 -1.18 -30.26 1.19
C THR A 63 0.19 -30.01 0.57
N ALA A 64 0.24 -29.45 -0.64
CA ALA A 64 1.49 -29.06 -1.28
C ALA A 64 2.11 -27.84 -0.59
N GLY A 65 1.29 -26.89 -0.10
CA GLY A 65 1.72 -25.68 0.59
C GLY A 65 2.41 -25.96 1.92
N SER A 66 1.96 -26.96 2.65
CA SER A 66 2.56 -27.34 3.94
C SER A 66 3.97 -27.93 3.79
N SER A 67 4.32 -28.48 2.63
CA SER A 67 5.63 -29.07 2.33
C SER A 67 6.61 -28.09 1.65
N SER A 68 6.13 -26.96 1.09
CA SER A 68 6.93 -25.97 0.40
C SER A 68 7.12 -24.70 1.23
N GLY A 69 8.33 -24.47 1.73
CA GLY A 69 8.66 -23.24 2.47
C GLY A 69 8.41 -21.98 1.66
N LEU A 70 8.62 -22.01 0.34
CA LEU A 70 8.43 -20.88 -0.56
C LEU A 70 6.96 -20.47 -0.66
N LEU A 71 6.06 -21.44 -0.77
CA LEU A 71 4.61 -21.19 -0.79
C LEU A 71 4.11 -20.67 0.58
N GLY A 72 4.67 -21.19 1.67
CA GLY A 72 4.36 -20.71 3.02
C GLY A 72 4.73 -19.23 3.20
N ILE A 73 5.91 -18.81 2.73
CA ILE A 73 6.36 -17.41 2.78
C ILE A 73 5.41 -16.53 1.94
N HIS A 74 5.06 -16.94 0.72
CA HIS A 74 4.11 -16.24 -0.14
C HIS A 74 2.75 -16.04 0.55
N MET A 75 2.20 -17.06 1.19
CA MET A 75 0.94 -16.96 1.93
C MET A 75 1.02 -15.97 3.11
N ILE A 76 2.11 -16.01 3.89
CA ILE A 76 2.30 -15.11 5.04
C ILE A 76 2.42 -13.66 4.56
N LEU A 77 3.19 -13.43 3.49
CA LEU A 77 3.32 -12.10 2.88
C LEU A 77 1.98 -11.61 2.32
N GLY A 78 1.19 -12.46 1.69
CA GLY A 78 -0.16 -12.12 1.22
C GLY A 78 -1.06 -11.63 2.34
N VAL A 79 -1.08 -12.33 3.49
CA VAL A 79 -1.82 -11.88 4.69
C VAL A 79 -1.29 -10.56 5.22
N ALA A 80 0.03 -10.40 5.31
CA ALA A 80 0.65 -9.15 5.77
C ALA A 80 0.30 -7.97 4.85
N LEU A 81 0.25 -8.19 3.54
CA LEU A 81 -0.17 -7.18 2.56
C LEU A 81 -1.63 -6.74 2.76
N VAL A 82 -2.55 -7.67 3.06
CA VAL A 82 -3.94 -7.31 3.37
C VAL A 82 -4.00 -6.40 4.61
N VAL A 83 -3.30 -6.76 5.68
CA VAL A 83 -3.25 -5.95 6.91
C VAL A 83 -2.67 -4.56 6.64
N LEU A 84 -1.55 -4.50 5.91
CA LEU A 84 -0.89 -3.24 5.57
C LEU A 84 -1.77 -2.37 4.66
N ALA A 85 -2.48 -2.97 3.71
CA ALA A 85 -3.40 -2.26 2.82
C ALA A 85 -4.55 -1.61 3.58
N VAL A 86 -5.15 -2.36 4.52
CA VAL A 86 -6.20 -1.83 5.42
C VAL A 86 -5.66 -0.69 6.27
N TRP A 87 -4.45 -0.85 6.82
CA TRP A 87 -3.80 0.20 7.59
C TRP A 87 -3.60 1.49 6.78
N ILE A 88 -3.04 1.39 5.56
CA ILE A 88 -2.85 2.55 4.67
C ILE A 88 -4.19 3.20 4.34
N ALA A 89 -5.24 2.41 4.07
CA ALA A 89 -6.58 2.93 3.80
C ALA A 89 -7.15 3.71 5.00
N VAL A 90 -7.00 3.19 6.22
CA VAL A 90 -7.42 3.87 7.45
C VAL A 90 -6.69 5.20 7.63
N VAL A 91 -5.36 5.23 7.40
CA VAL A 91 -4.58 6.46 7.48
C VAL A 91 -5.00 7.45 6.39
N ALA A 92 -5.25 6.97 5.15
CA ALA A 92 -5.72 7.82 4.04
C ALA A 92 -7.10 8.44 4.34
N VAL A 93 -8.03 7.68 4.94
CA VAL A 93 -9.33 8.22 5.38
C VAL A 93 -9.14 9.29 6.45
N ARG A 94 -8.27 9.06 7.44
CA ARG A 94 -8.02 10.01 8.53
C ARG A 94 -7.34 11.28 8.06
N SER A 95 -6.43 11.18 7.09
CA SER A 95 -5.73 12.35 6.52
C SER A 95 -6.63 13.21 5.61
N ARG A 96 -7.83 12.73 5.24
CA ARG A 96 -8.77 13.37 4.30
C ARG A 96 -8.16 13.69 2.93
N ASP A 97 -7.05 13.07 2.58
CA ASP A 97 -6.42 13.22 1.28
C ASP A 97 -7.16 12.36 0.25
N ARG A 98 -7.96 13.02 -0.59
CA ARG A 98 -8.79 12.34 -1.61
C ARG A 98 -7.96 11.54 -2.61
N ASN A 99 -6.77 12.01 -2.94
CA ASN A 99 -5.90 11.32 -3.89
C ASN A 99 -5.39 10.00 -3.30
N TRP A 100 -4.91 10.03 -2.05
CA TRP A 100 -4.51 8.83 -1.35
C TRP A 100 -5.68 7.90 -1.03
N LEU A 101 -6.86 8.45 -0.80
CA LEU A 101 -8.06 7.64 -0.58
C LEU A 101 -8.41 6.81 -1.82
N HIS A 102 -8.43 7.43 -3.01
CA HIS A 102 -8.70 6.69 -4.25
C HIS A 102 -7.60 5.68 -4.57
N ALA A 103 -6.34 6.06 -4.42
CA ALA A 103 -5.19 5.17 -4.60
C ALA A 103 -5.26 3.95 -3.66
N SER A 104 -5.54 4.18 -2.38
CA SER A 104 -5.70 3.11 -1.38
C SER A 104 -6.90 2.22 -1.67
N LEU A 105 -8.03 2.78 -2.14
CA LEU A 105 -9.21 2.00 -2.48
C LEU A 105 -8.92 1.03 -3.63
N VAL A 106 -8.30 1.52 -4.71
CA VAL A 106 -7.88 0.67 -5.84
C VAL A 106 -6.87 -0.37 -5.37
N GLY A 107 -5.90 0.02 -4.54
CA GLY A 107 -4.90 -0.87 -3.98
C GLY A 107 -5.51 -1.98 -3.14
N VAL A 108 -6.43 -1.65 -2.22
CA VAL A 108 -7.14 -2.62 -1.37
C VAL A 108 -7.96 -3.60 -2.22
N LEU A 109 -8.73 -3.08 -3.20
CA LEU A 109 -9.53 -3.94 -4.09
C LEU A 109 -8.64 -4.90 -4.89
N GLY A 110 -7.50 -4.41 -5.40
CA GLY A 110 -6.51 -5.25 -6.09
C GLY A 110 -5.96 -6.36 -5.19
N ILE A 111 -5.57 -6.02 -3.95
CA ILE A 111 -5.04 -7.00 -2.98
C ILE A 111 -6.12 -8.03 -2.59
N LEU A 112 -7.35 -7.60 -2.36
CA LEU A 112 -8.46 -8.50 -2.03
C LEU A 112 -8.78 -9.45 -3.21
N LEU A 113 -8.72 -8.95 -4.44
CA LEU A 113 -8.86 -9.78 -5.63
C LEU A 113 -7.72 -10.81 -5.72
N ALA A 114 -6.47 -10.39 -5.54
CA ALA A 114 -5.32 -11.28 -5.57
C ALA A 114 -5.40 -12.35 -4.47
N PHE A 115 -5.70 -11.93 -3.24
CA PHE A 115 -5.81 -12.82 -2.08
C PHE A 115 -6.97 -13.83 -2.23
N GLY A 116 -8.16 -13.37 -2.60
CA GLY A 116 -9.32 -14.24 -2.83
C GLY A 116 -9.07 -15.23 -3.95
N SER A 117 -8.42 -14.80 -5.04
CA SER A 117 -8.03 -15.69 -6.14
C SER A 117 -6.96 -16.70 -5.71
N GLY A 118 -6.04 -16.32 -4.83
CA GLY A 118 -5.05 -17.23 -4.23
C GLY A 118 -5.72 -18.31 -3.40
N LEU A 119 -6.71 -17.97 -2.58
CA LEU A 119 -7.50 -18.94 -1.82
C LEU A 119 -8.28 -19.90 -2.75
N ALA A 120 -8.88 -19.37 -3.82
CA ALA A 120 -9.58 -20.18 -4.82
C ALA A 120 -8.62 -21.12 -5.54
N PHE A 121 -7.41 -20.68 -5.87
CA PHE A 121 -6.36 -21.52 -6.46
C PHE A 121 -5.96 -22.67 -5.53
N MET A 122 -5.84 -22.41 -4.24
CA MET A 122 -5.49 -23.43 -3.23
C MET A 122 -6.59 -24.48 -3.02
N SER A 123 -7.85 -24.10 -3.23
CA SER A 123 -9.00 -25.01 -3.07
C SER A 123 -9.27 -25.87 -4.30
N GLN A 124 -8.87 -25.41 -5.49
CA GLN A 124 -9.11 -26.07 -6.77
C GLN A 124 -7.78 -26.27 -7.49
N THR A 125 -7.36 -27.52 -7.66
CA THR A 125 -6.13 -27.81 -8.38
C THR A 125 -6.19 -27.27 -9.81
N SER A 126 -5.14 -26.51 -10.22
CA SER A 126 -4.91 -26.10 -11.63
C SER A 126 -5.94 -25.14 -12.24
N ASN A 127 -6.39 -24.12 -11.50
CA ASN A 127 -7.30 -23.11 -12.05
C ASN A 127 -6.52 -21.92 -12.65
N ASN A 128 -6.30 -21.95 -13.98
CA ASN A 128 -5.62 -20.86 -14.72
C ASN A 128 -6.31 -19.50 -14.55
N VAL A 129 -7.64 -19.49 -14.37
CA VAL A 129 -8.42 -18.25 -14.14
C VAL A 129 -8.06 -17.64 -12.78
N ALA A 130 -7.92 -18.47 -11.75
CA ALA A 130 -7.52 -17.99 -10.43
C ALA A 130 -6.11 -17.37 -10.46
N SER A 131 -5.16 -18.03 -11.14
CA SER A 131 -3.80 -17.48 -11.32
C SER A 131 -3.81 -16.14 -12.07
N PHE A 132 -4.61 -16.05 -13.14
CA PHE A 132 -4.75 -14.80 -13.89
C PHE A 132 -5.37 -13.68 -13.04
N CYS A 133 -6.44 -13.96 -12.30
CA CYS A 133 -7.07 -12.98 -11.41
C CYS A 133 -6.14 -12.55 -10.28
N MET A 134 -5.29 -13.44 -9.76
CA MET A 134 -4.27 -13.12 -8.76
C MET A 134 -3.23 -12.15 -9.33
N ALA A 135 -2.70 -12.42 -10.52
CA ALA A 135 -1.75 -11.53 -11.19
C ALA A 135 -2.38 -10.16 -11.53
N LEU A 136 -3.63 -10.15 -12.03
CA LEU A 136 -4.38 -8.94 -12.32
C LEU A 136 -4.62 -8.11 -11.06
N GLY A 137 -5.02 -8.73 -9.97
CA GLY A 137 -5.22 -8.08 -8.67
C GLY A 137 -3.95 -7.43 -8.15
N CYS A 138 -2.81 -8.15 -8.25
CA CYS A 138 -1.50 -7.61 -7.88
C CYS A 138 -1.11 -6.42 -8.75
N ALA A 139 -1.29 -6.49 -10.08
CA ALA A 139 -1.01 -5.39 -11.00
C ALA A 139 -1.87 -4.15 -10.71
N LEU A 140 -3.18 -4.34 -10.43
CA LEU A 140 -4.08 -3.26 -10.02
C LEU A 140 -3.65 -2.61 -8.71
N ALA A 141 -3.21 -3.40 -7.72
CA ALA A 141 -2.71 -2.89 -6.45
C ALA A 141 -1.44 -2.05 -6.65
N ILE A 142 -0.48 -2.54 -7.42
CA ILE A 142 0.74 -1.80 -7.76
C ILE A 142 0.39 -0.49 -8.46
N ALA A 143 -0.49 -0.52 -9.48
CA ALA A 143 -0.91 0.68 -10.20
C ALA A 143 -1.60 1.68 -9.28
N GLY A 144 -2.49 1.22 -8.38
CA GLY A 144 -3.19 2.07 -7.41
C GLY A 144 -2.22 2.82 -6.51
N TYR A 145 -1.29 2.13 -5.86
CA TYR A 145 -0.31 2.77 -4.98
C TYR A 145 0.70 3.63 -5.75
N ALA A 146 1.14 3.20 -6.94
CA ALA A 146 2.02 3.99 -7.79
C ALA A 146 1.36 5.32 -8.20
N LEU A 147 0.09 5.31 -8.61
CA LEU A 147 -0.65 6.54 -8.92
C LEU A 147 -0.74 7.48 -7.71
N GLY A 148 -0.89 6.93 -6.48
CA GLY A 148 -0.84 7.73 -5.26
C GLY A 148 0.51 8.42 -5.05
N LEU A 149 1.61 7.77 -5.43
CA LEU A 149 2.97 8.32 -5.31
C LEU A 149 3.26 9.42 -6.33
N PHE A 150 2.79 9.27 -7.58
CA PHE A 150 3.10 10.19 -8.69
C PHE A 150 2.18 11.41 -8.74
N ARG A 151 1.04 11.41 -8.03
CA ARG A 151 0.18 12.60 -7.96
C ARG A 151 0.86 13.68 -7.14
N ILE A 152 1.24 14.76 -7.83
CA ILE A 152 1.78 15.99 -7.21
C ILE A 152 0.65 16.65 -6.44
N PRO A 153 0.86 17.08 -5.18
CA PRO A 153 -0.12 17.87 -4.46
C PRO A 153 -0.44 19.14 -5.26
N ASP A 154 -1.72 19.41 -5.47
CA ASP A 154 -2.16 20.62 -6.14
C ASP A 154 -1.82 21.82 -5.25
N THR A 155 -0.74 22.53 -5.57
CA THR A 155 -0.27 23.72 -4.83
C THR A 155 -1.00 25.01 -5.24
N SER A 156 -2.07 24.91 -6.04
CA SER A 156 -2.76 26.03 -6.66
C SER A 156 -3.77 26.77 -5.77
N HIS A 157 -3.90 26.41 -4.48
CA HIS A 157 -4.74 27.13 -3.54
C HIS A 157 -3.88 27.81 -2.45
N LYS A 158 -3.25 28.91 -2.82
CA LYS A 158 -2.84 29.99 -1.89
C LYS A 158 -3.55 31.28 -2.27
#